data_86b7ee69fd55c0ce028bfd8852a4b478
#
_entry.id   86b7ee69fd55c0ce028bfd8852a4b478
#
_cell.length_a   1.000
_cell.length_b   1.000
_cell.length_c   1.000
_cell.angle_alpha   90.00
_cell.angle_beta   90.00
_cell.angle_gamma   90.00
#
_symmetry.space_group_name_H-M   'P 1'
#
loop_
_entity.id
_entity.type
_entity.pdbx_description
1 polymer ?
#
loop_
_entity_poly.entity_id
_entity_poly.type
_entity_poly.pdbx_seq_one_letter_code
_entity_poly.pdbx_strand_id
1 'polypeptide(L)'
;LGLTLQEIDITEACMQHFAAIGHDPEVHDTTYENVQARERTQLLMDIANRYNAPVIGTGDLSEIALGWCTYNGDHMSMYSVNATVAKTSVALIIDWHARVLSHGDEVLKKTLLDVVDTPISPELIPGVNGDEPHQKTQEAIGPYELHDFFIYHFLFKKNQPSKIFYLARVAFEGIYPPSVIKRYMLLFFRRFFSQQYKRNCMPD
;
A
#
# COMPACT_ATOMS: atom_id res chain seq x y z
N LEU A 1 10.43 0.78 19.57
CA LEU A 1 8.97 0.51 19.56
C LEU A 1 8.58 -0.64 20.50
N GLY A 2 9.53 -1.37 21.10
CA GLY A 2 9.24 -2.48 22.02
C GLY A 2 8.62 -3.72 21.35
N LEU A 3 8.84 -3.88 20.06
CA LEU A 3 8.36 -5.02 19.28
C LEU A 3 9.41 -6.13 19.22
N THR A 4 8.97 -7.38 19.12
CA THR A 4 9.85 -8.51 18.80
C THR A 4 10.02 -8.56 17.28
N LEU A 5 11.26 -8.45 16.80
CA LEU A 5 11.61 -8.59 15.40
C LEU A 5 12.09 -10.02 15.13
N GLN A 6 11.59 -10.62 14.05
CA GLN A 6 12.09 -11.86 13.49
C GLN A 6 12.32 -11.66 11.99
N GLU A 7 13.53 -11.97 11.52
CA GLU A 7 13.87 -11.96 10.10
C GLU A 7 13.86 -13.41 9.57
N ILE A 8 13.18 -13.61 8.44
CA ILE A 8 13.09 -14.92 7.77
C ILE A 8 13.43 -14.72 6.31
N ASP A 9 14.50 -15.38 5.86
CA ASP A 9 14.88 -15.37 4.45
C ASP A 9 13.93 -16.26 3.65
N ILE A 10 13.30 -15.70 2.62
CA ILE A 10 12.38 -16.38 1.71
C ILE A 10 13.01 -16.71 0.35
N THR A 11 14.28 -16.39 0.15
CA THR A 11 14.95 -16.49 -1.15
C THR A 11 14.88 -17.90 -1.71
N GLU A 12 15.27 -18.90 -0.92
CA GLU A 12 15.28 -20.30 -1.39
C GLU A 12 13.87 -20.80 -1.73
N ALA A 13 12.87 -20.48 -0.92
CA ALA A 13 11.48 -20.86 -1.15
C ALA A 13 10.95 -20.24 -2.45
N CYS A 14 11.22 -18.96 -2.69
CA CYS A 14 10.85 -18.27 -3.93
C CYS A 14 11.56 -18.88 -5.15
N MET A 15 12.85 -19.20 -5.06
CA MET A 15 13.61 -19.83 -6.14
C MET A 15 13.06 -21.21 -6.50
N GLN A 16 12.70 -22.04 -5.51
CA GLN A 16 12.04 -23.31 -5.74
C GLN A 16 10.67 -23.14 -6.40
N HIS A 17 9.91 -22.12 -5.99
CA HIS A 17 8.61 -21.79 -6.58
C HIS A 17 8.76 -21.36 -8.05
N PHE A 18 9.72 -20.47 -8.37
CA PHE A 18 10.00 -20.06 -9.74
C PHE A 18 10.35 -21.28 -10.63
N ALA A 19 11.22 -22.16 -10.14
CA ALA A 19 11.55 -23.38 -10.86
C ALA A 19 10.32 -24.29 -11.10
N ALA A 20 9.44 -24.42 -10.09
CA ALA A 20 8.23 -25.25 -10.21
C ALA A 20 7.22 -24.74 -11.24
N ILE A 21 7.12 -23.41 -11.42
CA ILE A 21 6.21 -22.78 -12.41
C ILE A 21 6.90 -22.48 -13.75
N GLY A 22 8.20 -22.75 -13.88
CA GLY A 22 8.99 -22.47 -15.08
C GLY A 22 9.21 -20.97 -15.33
N HIS A 23 9.24 -20.15 -14.27
CA HIS A 23 9.51 -18.72 -14.36
C HIS A 23 11.02 -18.45 -14.23
N ASP A 24 11.55 -17.61 -15.10
CA ASP A 24 12.95 -17.16 -15.02
C ASP A 24 13.10 -16.12 -13.89
N PRO A 25 13.89 -16.39 -12.84
CA PRO A 25 14.06 -15.47 -11.72
C PRO A 25 14.75 -14.15 -12.09
N GLU A 26 15.40 -14.06 -13.24
CA GLU A 26 15.97 -12.80 -13.74
C GLU A 26 14.92 -11.87 -14.37
N VAL A 27 13.70 -12.39 -14.62
CA VAL A 27 12.58 -11.60 -15.14
C VAL A 27 11.76 -11.03 -13.99
N HIS A 28 12.04 -9.79 -13.62
CA HIS A 28 11.37 -9.07 -12.51
C HIS A 28 10.03 -8.47 -12.96
N ASP A 29 9.06 -9.32 -13.22
CA ASP A 29 7.69 -8.96 -13.61
C ASP A 29 6.69 -9.12 -12.46
N THR A 30 5.40 -8.99 -12.76
CA THR A 30 4.30 -9.19 -11.79
C THR A 30 4.31 -10.61 -11.19
N THR A 31 4.78 -11.64 -11.91
CA THR A 31 4.90 -13.00 -11.39
C THR A 31 5.95 -13.06 -10.30
N TYR A 32 7.10 -12.45 -10.57
CA TYR A 32 8.20 -12.34 -9.63
C TYR A 32 7.77 -11.66 -8.31
N GLU A 33 7.08 -10.52 -8.40
CA GLU A 33 6.55 -9.80 -7.24
C GLU A 33 5.52 -10.64 -6.48
N ASN A 34 4.57 -11.24 -7.19
CA ASN A 34 3.46 -11.97 -6.59
C ASN A 34 3.88 -13.25 -5.87
N VAL A 35 4.92 -13.96 -6.36
CA VAL A 35 5.47 -15.13 -5.68
C VAL A 35 5.99 -14.73 -4.30
N GLN A 36 6.81 -13.69 -4.23
CA GLN A 36 7.39 -13.22 -2.97
C GLN A 36 6.30 -12.73 -1.99
N ALA A 37 5.33 -11.96 -2.48
CA ALA A 37 4.24 -11.45 -1.64
C ALA A 37 3.40 -12.59 -1.04
N ARG A 38 3.14 -13.66 -1.79
CA ARG A 38 2.38 -14.82 -1.29
C ARG A 38 3.20 -15.68 -0.35
N GLU A 39 4.49 -15.86 -0.59
CA GLU A 39 5.39 -16.57 0.32
C GLU A 39 5.44 -15.89 1.69
N ARG A 40 5.59 -14.57 1.72
CA ARG A 40 5.52 -13.78 2.96
C ARG A 40 4.19 -14.00 3.70
N THR A 41 3.08 -13.99 2.98
CA THR A 41 1.75 -14.18 3.57
C THR A 41 1.58 -15.59 4.14
N GLN A 42 2.02 -16.62 3.42
CA GLN A 42 1.98 -18.00 3.89
C GLN A 42 2.74 -18.15 5.20
N LEU A 43 3.98 -17.66 5.27
CA LEU A 43 4.79 -17.70 6.49
C LEU A 43 4.14 -16.97 7.66
N LEU A 44 3.55 -15.78 7.41
CA LEU A 44 2.86 -15.01 8.46
C LEU A 44 1.65 -15.78 9.03
N MET A 45 0.87 -16.44 8.18
CA MET A 45 -0.28 -17.26 8.61
C MET A 45 0.15 -18.48 9.41
N ASP A 46 1.22 -19.15 9.00
CA ASP A 46 1.75 -20.34 9.70
C ASP A 46 2.40 -19.96 11.05
N ILE A 47 3.10 -18.82 11.10
CA ILE A 47 3.63 -18.26 12.35
C ILE A 47 2.48 -17.88 13.30
N ALA A 48 1.43 -17.27 12.80
CA ALA A 48 0.24 -16.95 13.59
C ALA A 48 -0.37 -18.22 14.20
N ASN A 49 -0.51 -19.29 13.44
CA ASN A 49 -0.95 -20.60 13.94
C ASN A 49 -0.03 -21.14 15.03
N ARG A 50 1.30 -21.08 14.81
CA ARG A 50 2.30 -21.55 15.77
C ARG A 50 2.22 -20.84 17.12
N TYR A 51 1.96 -19.52 17.08
CA TYR A 51 1.85 -18.68 18.30
C TYR A 51 0.42 -18.51 18.82
N ASN A 52 -0.57 -19.14 18.19
CA ASN A 52 -1.99 -18.94 18.50
C ASN A 52 -2.37 -17.45 18.56
N ALA A 53 -1.97 -16.71 17.54
CA ALA A 53 -2.12 -15.26 17.43
C ALA A 53 -2.76 -14.87 16.08
N PRO A 54 -3.41 -13.70 15.98
CA PRO A 54 -3.88 -13.20 14.69
C PRO A 54 -2.77 -12.51 13.90
N VAL A 55 -2.89 -12.52 12.57
CA VAL A 55 -2.12 -11.66 11.68
C VAL A 55 -2.82 -10.31 11.61
N ILE A 56 -2.09 -9.24 11.93
CA ILE A 56 -2.54 -7.86 11.78
C ILE A 56 -2.09 -7.35 10.42
N GLY A 57 -3.06 -6.93 9.60
CA GLY A 57 -2.81 -6.38 8.27
C GLY A 57 -2.36 -4.92 8.32
N THR A 58 -1.52 -4.56 7.38
CA THR A 58 -0.96 -3.21 7.22
C THR A 58 -1.59 -2.42 6.07
N GLY A 59 -2.41 -3.07 5.21
CA GLY A 59 -3.09 -2.43 4.10
C GLY A 59 -4.02 -1.30 4.57
N ASP A 60 -4.06 -0.21 3.81
CA ASP A 60 -4.90 0.96 4.09
C ASP A 60 -6.07 1.11 3.10
N LEU A 61 -6.97 2.04 3.38
CA LEU A 61 -8.15 2.30 2.55
C LEU A 61 -7.81 2.62 1.09
N SER A 62 -6.73 3.34 0.86
CA SER A 62 -6.32 3.80 -0.48
C SER A 62 -5.83 2.63 -1.32
N GLU A 63 -5.02 1.75 -0.74
CA GLU A 63 -4.56 0.50 -1.38
C GLU A 63 -5.73 -0.43 -1.68
N ILE A 64 -6.63 -0.60 -0.72
CA ILE A 64 -7.84 -1.40 -0.86
C ILE A 64 -8.73 -0.87 -1.99
N ALA A 65 -8.98 0.44 -2.03
CA ALA A 65 -9.82 1.05 -3.05
C ALA A 65 -9.23 0.92 -4.45
N LEU A 66 -7.92 1.09 -4.59
CA LEU A 66 -7.20 0.96 -5.85
C LEU A 66 -6.91 -0.49 -6.25
N GLY A 67 -7.07 -1.45 -5.32
CA GLY A 67 -6.59 -2.82 -5.48
C GLY A 67 -5.08 -2.87 -5.69
N TRP A 68 -4.33 -1.99 -5.02
CA TRP A 68 -2.87 -1.90 -5.09
C TRP A 68 -2.26 -2.87 -4.08
N CYS A 69 -2.36 -4.13 -4.38
CA CYS A 69 -1.88 -5.26 -3.57
C CYS A 69 -1.81 -6.51 -4.43
N THR A 70 -1.07 -7.51 -3.98
CA THR A 70 -1.07 -8.84 -4.58
C THR A 70 -2.29 -9.62 -4.11
N TYR A 71 -3.09 -10.14 -5.04
CA TYR A 71 -4.24 -10.99 -4.71
C TYR A 71 -3.79 -12.25 -3.94
N ASN A 72 -4.42 -12.53 -2.80
CA ASN A 72 -4.03 -13.55 -1.85
C ASN A 72 -2.57 -13.44 -1.37
N GLY A 73 -2.07 -12.22 -1.26
CA GLY A 73 -0.76 -11.87 -0.76
C GLY A 73 -0.84 -10.85 0.38
N ASP A 74 -0.16 -9.74 0.22
CA ASP A 74 0.05 -8.70 1.22
C ASP A 74 -1.22 -8.06 1.82
N HIS A 75 -2.37 -8.15 1.16
CA HIS A 75 -3.65 -7.67 1.71
C HIS A 75 -4.36 -8.68 2.62
N MET A 76 -3.85 -9.92 2.70
CA MET A 76 -4.47 -10.96 3.52
C MET A 76 -4.05 -10.84 4.97
N SER A 77 -5.04 -10.72 5.85
CA SER A 77 -4.85 -10.68 7.30
C SER A 77 -6.12 -11.13 8.02
N MET A 78 -6.02 -11.40 9.31
CA MET A 78 -7.18 -11.72 10.14
C MET A 78 -7.86 -10.45 10.68
N TYR A 79 -7.12 -9.34 10.78
CA TYR A 79 -7.64 -8.04 11.17
C TYR A 79 -6.82 -6.92 10.52
N SER A 80 -7.48 -5.99 9.84
CA SER A 80 -6.85 -4.88 9.13
C SER A 80 -7.15 -3.55 9.82
N VAL A 81 -6.21 -3.06 10.64
CA VAL A 81 -6.41 -1.85 11.47
C VAL A 81 -6.58 -0.57 10.65
N ASN A 82 -5.98 -0.52 9.46
CA ASN A 82 -5.99 0.67 8.60
C ASN A 82 -7.01 0.58 7.45
N ALA A 83 -7.89 -0.44 7.43
CA ALA A 83 -8.82 -0.66 6.32
C ALA A 83 -9.74 0.54 6.02
N THR A 84 -10.00 1.39 7.01
CA THR A 84 -10.82 2.60 6.88
C THR A 84 -10.03 3.91 6.90
N VAL A 85 -8.70 3.84 6.97
CA VAL A 85 -7.80 5.00 7.07
C VAL A 85 -7.10 5.21 5.74
N ALA A 86 -7.24 6.39 5.16
CA ALA A 86 -6.57 6.75 3.91
C ALA A 86 -5.04 6.84 4.11
N LYS A 87 -4.26 6.54 3.06
CA LYS A 87 -2.78 6.55 3.10
C LYS A 87 -2.22 7.88 3.61
N THR A 88 -2.75 8.99 3.13
CA THR A 88 -2.33 10.32 3.59
C THR A 88 -2.66 10.57 5.07
N SER A 89 -3.77 10.01 5.57
CA SER A 89 -4.14 10.10 6.98
C SER A 89 -3.22 9.26 7.87
N VAL A 90 -2.76 8.10 7.41
CA VAL A 90 -1.77 7.28 8.15
C VAL A 90 -0.50 8.08 8.39
N ALA A 91 0.06 8.72 7.36
CA ALA A 91 1.24 9.57 7.48
C ALA A 91 1.03 10.73 8.49
N LEU A 92 -0.12 11.41 8.42
CA LEU A 92 -0.47 12.47 9.36
C LEU A 92 -0.58 12.00 10.81
N ILE A 93 -1.15 10.81 11.04
CA ILE A 93 -1.26 10.21 12.37
C ILE A 93 0.13 9.90 12.94
N ILE A 94 1.01 9.33 12.14
CA ILE A 94 2.38 9.01 12.55
C ILE A 94 3.17 10.31 12.86
N ASP A 95 3.09 11.31 11.99
CA ASP A 95 3.74 12.62 12.20
C ASP A 95 3.25 13.29 13.48
N TRP A 96 1.92 13.30 13.70
CA TRP A 96 1.34 13.83 14.93
C TRP A 96 1.83 13.07 16.16
N HIS A 97 1.86 11.74 16.11
CA HIS A 97 2.37 10.92 17.22
C HIS A 97 3.83 11.24 17.52
N ALA A 98 4.66 11.34 16.48
CA ALA A 98 6.07 11.69 16.62
C ALA A 98 6.28 13.05 17.28
N ARG A 99 5.47 14.05 16.95
CA ARG A 99 5.65 15.42 17.45
C ARG A 99 4.97 15.69 18.79
N VAL A 100 3.86 15.03 19.07
CA VAL A 100 3.01 15.33 20.24
C VAL A 100 3.11 14.25 21.33
N LEU A 101 3.11 12.97 20.93
CA LEU A 101 3.03 11.85 21.88
C LEU A 101 4.37 11.18 22.19
N SER A 102 5.47 11.58 21.58
CA SER A 102 6.80 11.03 21.89
C SER A 102 7.28 11.38 23.31
N HIS A 103 6.63 12.37 23.96
CA HIS A 103 6.91 12.81 25.33
C HIS A 103 8.41 13.06 25.62
N GLY A 104 9.16 13.56 24.65
CA GLY A 104 10.60 13.84 24.75
C GLY A 104 11.50 12.63 24.45
N ASP A 105 10.97 11.51 24.02
CA ASP A 105 11.75 10.41 23.47
C ASP A 105 12.19 10.74 22.03
N GLU A 106 13.38 11.32 21.90
CA GLU A 106 13.93 11.75 20.60
C GLU A 106 14.25 10.56 19.68
N VAL A 107 14.52 9.36 20.23
CA VAL A 107 14.75 8.15 19.42
C VAL A 107 13.44 7.70 18.79
N LEU A 108 12.38 7.60 19.59
CA LEU A 108 11.04 7.26 19.08
C LEU A 108 10.57 8.26 18.04
N LYS A 109 10.71 9.56 18.34
CA LYS A 109 10.33 10.64 17.43
C LYS A 109 11.06 10.54 16.08
N LYS A 110 12.39 10.39 16.13
CA LYS A 110 13.20 10.24 14.92
C LYS A 110 12.76 9.02 14.12
N THR A 111 12.60 7.86 14.76
CA THR A 111 12.18 6.62 14.10
C THR A 111 10.84 6.78 13.40
N LEU A 112 9.86 7.44 14.03
CA LEU A 112 8.55 7.66 13.44
C LEU A 112 8.59 8.64 12.25
N LEU A 113 9.41 9.69 12.35
CA LEU A 113 9.59 10.63 11.23
C LEU A 113 10.33 9.96 10.07
N ASP A 114 11.35 9.14 10.33
CA ASP A 114 12.03 8.35 9.30
C ASP A 114 11.05 7.41 8.55
N VAL A 115 10.06 6.84 9.26
CA VAL A 115 8.98 6.05 8.62
C VAL A 115 8.11 6.90 7.70
N VAL A 116 7.75 8.12 8.11
CA VAL A 116 6.94 9.04 7.27
C VAL A 116 7.71 9.50 6.04
N ASP A 117 9.00 9.77 6.21
CA ASP A 117 9.89 10.23 5.14
C ASP A 117 10.36 9.10 4.23
N THR A 118 10.14 7.84 4.66
CA THR A 118 10.48 6.67 3.83
C THR A 118 9.55 6.62 2.62
N PRO A 119 10.14 6.59 1.48
CA PRO A 119 9.43 6.61 0.24
C PRO A 119 8.55 5.37 0.01
N ILE A 120 7.33 5.57 -0.50
CA ILE A 120 6.42 4.48 -0.86
C ILE A 120 6.91 3.81 -2.14
N SER A 121 7.53 2.63 -2.01
CA SER A 121 8.05 1.86 -3.13
C SER A 121 7.53 0.42 -3.12
N PRO A 122 7.50 -0.29 -4.27
CA PRO A 122 7.30 -1.73 -4.28
C PRO A 122 8.50 -2.37 -3.57
N GLU A 123 8.27 -3.02 -2.44
CA GLU A 123 9.30 -3.61 -1.57
C GLU A 123 10.04 -4.80 -2.20
N LEU A 124 9.53 -5.35 -3.32
CA LEU A 124 9.88 -6.68 -3.84
C LEU A 124 10.68 -6.67 -5.14
N ILE A 125 10.95 -5.51 -5.75
CA ILE A 125 11.81 -5.43 -6.93
C ILE A 125 13.15 -4.84 -6.52
N PRO A 126 14.28 -5.55 -6.66
CA PRO A 126 15.60 -4.95 -6.56
C PRO A 126 15.71 -3.82 -7.59
N GLY A 127 16.15 -2.65 -7.15
CA GLY A 127 16.40 -1.55 -8.08
C GLY A 127 17.42 -1.98 -9.15
N VAL A 128 17.03 -1.92 -10.42
CA VAL A 128 17.96 -2.16 -11.52
C VAL A 128 18.90 -0.96 -11.56
N ASN A 129 20.20 -1.20 -11.33
CA ASN A 129 21.28 -0.20 -11.40
C ASN A 129 21.26 0.96 -10.39
N GLY A 130 20.76 0.75 -9.17
CA GLY A 130 20.83 1.79 -8.13
C GLY A 130 19.83 2.94 -8.34
N ASP A 131 18.93 2.86 -9.30
CA ASP A 131 17.81 3.78 -9.47
C ASP A 131 16.74 3.45 -8.41
N GLU A 132 16.33 4.48 -7.66
CA GLU A 132 15.41 4.33 -6.56
C GLU A 132 14.06 3.74 -7.00
N PRO A 133 13.50 2.75 -6.28
CA PRO A 133 12.20 2.11 -6.59
C PRO A 133 11.01 3.07 -6.61
N HIS A 134 11.24 4.30 -6.17
CA HIS A 134 10.28 5.38 -5.96
C HIS A 134 9.45 5.78 -7.13
N GLN A 135 10.06 5.88 -8.30
CA GLN A 135 9.38 6.40 -9.48
C GLN A 135 8.26 5.48 -9.94
N LYS A 136 8.40 4.16 -9.76
CA LYS A 136 7.45 3.19 -10.35
C LYS A 136 6.07 3.18 -9.70
N THR A 137 5.92 3.36 -8.38
CA THR A 137 4.59 3.34 -7.76
C THR A 137 3.83 4.63 -8.04
N GLN A 138 4.44 5.79 -7.87
CA GLN A 138 3.80 7.07 -8.19
C GLN A 138 3.59 7.24 -9.70
N GLU A 139 4.46 6.69 -10.55
CA GLU A 139 4.26 6.65 -11.99
C GLU A 139 3.09 5.76 -12.39
N ALA A 140 2.90 4.62 -11.72
CA ALA A 140 1.86 3.67 -12.03
C ALA A 140 0.46 4.11 -11.57
N ILE A 141 0.34 4.63 -10.35
CA ILE A 141 -0.96 5.00 -9.76
C ILE A 141 -1.12 6.50 -9.54
N GLY A 142 -0.05 7.28 -9.44
CA GLY A 142 -0.07 8.71 -9.18
C GLY A 142 -0.15 9.09 -7.70
N PRO A 143 -0.34 10.40 -7.40
CA PRO A 143 -0.33 10.91 -6.04
C PRO A 143 -1.50 10.38 -5.21
N TYR A 144 -1.22 9.87 -4.02
CA TYR A 144 -2.25 9.34 -3.12
C TYR A 144 -3.23 10.42 -2.65
N GLU A 145 -2.81 11.66 -2.48
CA GLU A 145 -3.71 12.75 -2.08
C GLU A 145 -4.87 12.97 -3.07
N LEU A 146 -4.65 12.75 -4.36
CA LEU A 146 -5.73 12.79 -5.35
C LEU A 146 -6.68 11.60 -5.17
N HIS A 147 -6.14 10.39 -4.97
CA HIS A 147 -6.95 9.20 -4.77
C HIS A 147 -7.76 9.26 -3.48
N ASP A 148 -7.16 9.73 -2.39
CA ASP A 148 -7.82 9.88 -1.10
C ASP A 148 -8.94 10.93 -1.16
N PHE A 149 -8.72 12.01 -1.90
CA PHE A 149 -9.77 12.98 -2.20
C PHE A 149 -10.93 12.34 -2.99
N PHE A 150 -10.63 11.53 -4.01
CA PHE A 150 -11.67 10.84 -4.79
C PHE A 150 -12.42 9.81 -3.96
N ILE A 151 -11.72 9.03 -3.13
CA ILE A 151 -12.30 8.07 -2.18
C ILE A 151 -13.29 8.77 -1.26
N TYR A 152 -12.85 9.85 -0.61
CA TYR A 152 -13.69 10.61 0.32
C TYR A 152 -14.97 11.11 -0.36
N HIS A 153 -14.83 11.74 -1.51
CA HIS A 153 -15.98 12.30 -2.20
C HIS A 153 -16.89 11.25 -2.84
N PHE A 154 -16.34 10.13 -3.28
CA PHE A 154 -17.11 9.06 -3.90
C PHE A 154 -17.81 8.17 -2.87
N LEU A 155 -17.06 7.63 -1.90
CA LEU A 155 -17.60 6.67 -0.93
C LEU A 155 -18.38 7.34 0.20
N PHE A 156 -17.81 8.37 0.82
CA PHE A 156 -18.44 8.98 2.00
C PHE A 156 -19.44 10.08 1.64
N LYS A 157 -19.15 10.90 0.64
CA LYS A 157 -20.06 11.98 0.20
C LYS A 157 -21.01 11.56 -0.91
N LYS A 158 -20.80 10.38 -1.53
CA LYS A 158 -21.62 9.84 -2.62
C LYS A 158 -21.81 10.83 -3.79
N ASN A 159 -20.78 11.64 -4.05
CA ASN A 159 -20.79 12.62 -5.12
C ASN A 159 -20.62 11.94 -6.48
N GLN A 160 -21.26 12.49 -7.51
CA GLN A 160 -21.08 12.09 -8.89
C GLN A 160 -19.67 12.46 -9.41
N PRO A 161 -19.09 11.70 -10.35
CA PRO A 161 -17.73 11.96 -10.86
C PRO A 161 -17.51 13.37 -11.39
N SER A 162 -18.51 13.99 -12.05
CA SER A 162 -18.42 15.35 -12.54
C SER A 162 -18.27 16.38 -11.41
N LYS A 163 -18.98 16.17 -10.29
CA LYS A 163 -18.85 17.02 -9.11
C LYS A 163 -17.51 16.79 -8.40
N ILE A 164 -17.05 15.54 -8.33
CA ILE A 164 -15.72 15.22 -7.76
C ILE A 164 -14.63 15.94 -8.55
N PHE A 165 -14.69 15.89 -9.88
CA PHE A 165 -13.74 16.59 -10.73
C PHE A 165 -13.74 18.10 -10.51
N TYR A 166 -14.93 18.71 -10.43
CA TYR A 166 -15.05 20.14 -10.15
C TYR A 166 -14.41 20.51 -8.81
N LEU A 167 -14.77 19.77 -7.73
CA LEU A 167 -14.23 20.01 -6.40
C LEU A 167 -12.71 19.80 -6.33
N ALA A 168 -12.19 18.79 -7.00
CA ALA A 168 -10.74 18.54 -7.07
C ALA A 168 -9.99 19.67 -7.78
N ARG A 169 -10.55 20.23 -8.86
CA ARG A 169 -9.95 21.39 -9.54
C ARG A 169 -9.84 22.61 -8.62
N VAL A 170 -10.81 22.82 -7.74
CA VAL A 170 -10.77 23.91 -6.76
C VAL A 170 -9.80 23.61 -5.62
N ALA A 171 -9.86 22.38 -5.07
CA ALA A 171 -9.03 22.00 -3.93
C ALA A 171 -7.52 21.95 -4.26
N PHE A 172 -7.17 21.55 -5.49
CA PHE A 172 -5.79 21.40 -5.95
C PHE A 172 -5.37 22.51 -6.95
N GLU A 173 -6.04 23.67 -6.91
CA GLU A 173 -5.67 24.80 -7.75
C GLU A 173 -4.22 25.22 -7.48
N GLY A 174 -3.43 25.39 -8.55
CA GLY A 174 -2.00 25.69 -8.44
C GLY A 174 -1.08 24.53 -8.10
N ILE A 175 -1.63 23.37 -7.71
CA ILE A 175 -0.85 22.13 -7.39
C ILE A 175 -0.87 21.19 -8.59
N TYR A 176 -2.05 20.86 -9.08
CA TYR A 176 -2.23 19.94 -10.21
C TYR A 176 -3.05 20.57 -11.33
N PRO A 177 -2.56 20.52 -12.59
CA PRO A 177 -3.36 20.97 -13.72
C PRO A 177 -4.60 20.08 -13.91
N PRO A 178 -5.71 20.61 -14.44
CA PRO A 178 -6.96 19.86 -14.64
C PRO A 178 -6.82 18.56 -15.44
N SER A 179 -5.87 18.52 -16.38
CA SER A 179 -5.57 17.33 -17.17
C SER A 179 -5.01 16.18 -16.31
N VAL A 180 -4.15 16.48 -15.34
CA VAL A 180 -3.58 15.53 -14.38
C VAL A 180 -4.66 15.00 -13.45
N ILE A 181 -5.47 15.90 -12.87
CA ILE A 181 -6.60 15.51 -12.02
C ILE A 181 -7.56 14.57 -12.77
N LYS A 182 -7.90 14.91 -14.02
CA LYS A 182 -8.77 14.07 -14.86
C LYS A 182 -8.16 12.70 -15.14
N ARG A 183 -6.86 12.66 -15.47
CA ARG A 183 -6.12 11.42 -15.73
C ARG A 183 -6.21 10.47 -14.53
N TYR A 184 -5.88 10.94 -13.32
CA TYR A 184 -5.88 10.11 -12.12
C TYR A 184 -7.29 9.78 -11.61
N MET A 185 -8.26 10.65 -11.84
CA MET A 185 -9.67 10.32 -11.54
C MET A 185 -10.18 9.18 -12.43
N LEU A 186 -9.85 9.18 -13.72
CA LEU A 186 -10.20 8.08 -14.63
C LEU A 186 -9.48 6.78 -14.23
N LEU A 187 -8.20 6.88 -13.85
CA LEU A 187 -7.44 5.74 -13.32
C LEU A 187 -8.07 5.19 -12.05
N PHE A 188 -8.43 6.07 -11.10
CA PHE A 188 -9.12 5.69 -9.87
C PHE A 188 -10.38 4.88 -10.16
N PHE A 189 -11.32 5.39 -10.94
CA PHE A 189 -12.56 4.68 -11.23
C PHE A 189 -12.31 3.36 -11.99
N ARG A 190 -11.39 3.36 -12.97
CA ARG A 190 -11.01 2.12 -13.65
C ARG A 190 -10.54 1.07 -12.67
N ARG A 191 -9.58 1.41 -11.79
CA ARG A 191 -9.03 0.48 -10.81
C ARG A 191 -10.06 0.08 -9.77
N PHE A 192 -10.82 1.03 -9.24
CA PHE A 192 -11.85 0.77 -8.24
C PHE A 192 -12.82 -0.33 -8.68
N PHE A 193 -13.28 -0.30 -9.91
CA PHE A 193 -14.21 -1.31 -10.43
C PHE A 193 -13.49 -2.57 -10.94
N SER A 194 -12.41 -2.44 -11.69
CA SER A 194 -11.73 -3.62 -12.27
C SER A 194 -11.02 -4.49 -11.22
N GLN A 195 -10.62 -3.92 -10.09
CA GLN A 195 -9.95 -4.63 -9.00
C GLN A 195 -10.91 -5.05 -7.87
N GLN A 196 -12.21 -5.01 -8.11
CA GLN A 196 -13.24 -5.40 -7.14
C GLN A 196 -13.01 -6.79 -6.56
N TYR A 197 -12.58 -7.75 -7.36
CA TYR A 197 -12.33 -9.13 -6.93
C TYR A 197 -11.31 -9.24 -5.78
N LYS A 198 -10.37 -8.31 -5.68
CA LYS A 198 -9.39 -8.28 -4.60
C LYS A 198 -10.01 -7.96 -3.25
N ARG A 199 -11.08 -7.16 -3.23
CA ARG A 199 -11.80 -6.79 -2.01
C ARG A 199 -12.72 -7.88 -1.48
N ASN A 200 -13.16 -8.80 -2.34
CA ASN A 200 -14.09 -9.86 -1.94
C ASN A 200 -13.48 -10.90 -0.96
N CYS A 201 -12.18 -10.96 -0.87
CA CYS A 201 -11.47 -11.90 0.02
C CYS A 201 -10.91 -11.22 1.28
N MET A 202 -11.21 -9.95 1.49
CA MET A 202 -10.77 -9.25 2.69
C MET A 202 -11.74 -9.52 3.85
N PRO A 203 -11.25 -9.60 5.10
CA PRO A 203 -12.12 -9.65 6.26
C PRO A 203 -12.94 -8.36 6.36
N ASP A 204 -14.17 -8.50 6.88
CA ASP A 204 -15.07 -7.38 7.12
C ASP A 204 -14.57 -6.47 8.26
#